data_b43baeb14038db35658ee7b449134d31
#
_entry.id   b43baeb14038db35658ee7b449134d31
#
_cell.length_a   1.000
_cell.length_b   1.000
_cell.length_c   1.000
_cell.angle_alpha   90.00
_cell.angle_beta   90.00
_cell.angle_gamma   90.00
#
_symmetry.space_group_name_H-M   'P 1'
#
loop_
_entity.id
_entity.type
_entity.pdbx_description
1 polymer ?
#
loop_
_entity_poly.entity_id
_entity_poly.type
_entity_poly.pdbx_seq_one_letter_code
_entity_poly.pdbx_strand_id
1 'polypeptide(L)'
;ADSIYRSPQAASALFKRYDAILDRWPADRSALDIPTSYGTVRVNVTGAENGEPAMLFHAASMASVSWAPNVAGLVEAGYRVFAADYIGEAGRSELTDLGVYPRTPSEIGGLGGEIADQLGIDQSVAIGASAGGHAALRYAQTDPGRVSKLVLLGPMGITPLGLPGVMRMMTVSMFPSESRIARTQRWAIGSSPAVSDPYGEWFAEVLRAVAAPPRVGRPKPLTADEMAALGVPILLILGDGDNLVGDPGRAARRAAAFPNIEVDVVRSAHLVNVEQAERVNGRMAEFLRMEG
;
A
#
# COMPACT_ATOMS: atom_id res chain seq x y z
N ALA A 1 1.66 23.75 13.79
CA ALA A 1 1.01 22.94 12.74
C ALA A 1 0.37 21.74 13.41
N ASP A 2 -0.89 21.51 13.14
CA ASP A 2 -1.57 20.33 13.62
C ASP A 2 -0.93 19.10 12.95
N SER A 3 -0.69 18.07 13.72
CA SER A 3 0.01 16.86 13.28
C SER A 3 -0.87 15.63 13.49
N ILE A 4 -0.73 14.64 12.62
CA ILE A 4 -1.38 13.33 12.83
C ILE A 4 -0.81 12.59 14.05
N TYR A 5 0.38 12.97 14.51
CA TYR A 5 1.08 12.34 15.62
C TYR A 5 0.65 12.91 16.97
N ARG A 6 0.59 12.06 17.99
CA ARG A 6 0.20 12.43 19.36
C ARG A 6 1.17 13.41 20.03
N SER A 7 2.45 13.35 19.66
CA SER A 7 3.50 14.27 20.13
C SER A 7 4.69 14.28 19.18
N PRO A 8 5.54 15.34 19.24
CA PRO A 8 6.80 15.36 18.49
C PRO A 8 7.74 14.21 18.85
N GLN A 9 7.74 13.76 20.09
CA GLN A 9 8.55 12.63 20.55
C GLN A 9 8.08 11.30 19.91
N ALA A 10 6.76 11.10 19.84
CA ALA A 10 6.18 9.93 19.16
C ALA A 10 6.51 9.92 17.67
N ALA A 11 6.41 11.07 16.99
CA ALA A 11 6.83 11.21 15.59
C ALA A 11 8.32 10.88 15.41
N SER A 12 9.18 11.43 16.29
CA SER A 12 10.63 11.17 16.22
C SER A 12 10.99 9.71 16.42
N ALA A 13 10.32 9.00 17.34
CA ALA A 13 10.52 7.58 17.57
C ALA A 13 10.12 6.76 16.31
N LEU A 14 8.98 7.11 15.71
CA LEU A 14 8.50 6.47 14.50
C LEU A 14 9.44 6.71 13.32
N PHE A 15 9.94 7.94 13.13
CA PHE A 15 10.87 8.27 12.04
C PHE A 15 12.22 7.57 12.18
N LYS A 16 12.72 7.31 13.39
CA LYS A 16 13.91 6.47 13.58
C LYS A 16 13.70 5.04 13.07
N ARG A 17 12.50 4.48 13.31
CA ARG A 17 12.16 3.15 12.76
C ARG A 17 12.01 3.19 11.25
N TYR A 18 11.39 4.25 10.72
CA TYR A 18 11.28 4.48 9.28
C TYR A 18 12.65 4.43 8.62
N ASP A 19 13.61 5.21 9.13
CA ASP A 19 14.96 5.28 8.59
C ASP A 19 15.69 3.91 8.68
N ALA A 20 15.54 3.20 9.80
CA ALA A 20 16.15 1.88 9.98
C ALA A 20 15.59 0.82 9.02
N ILE A 21 14.31 0.92 8.63
CA ILE A 21 13.73 0.05 7.61
C ILE A 21 14.20 0.49 6.22
N LEU A 22 14.22 1.80 5.96
CA LEU A 22 14.67 2.35 4.70
C LEU A 22 16.15 2.01 4.41
N ASP A 23 16.98 1.86 5.43
CA ASP A 23 18.38 1.42 5.29
C ASP A 23 18.54 -0.01 4.76
N ARG A 24 17.46 -0.78 4.69
CA ARG A 24 17.42 -2.11 4.04
C ARG A 24 17.16 -2.04 2.52
N TRP A 25 16.87 -0.85 1.99
CA TRP A 25 16.69 -0.63 0.55
C TRP A 25 18.06 -0.59 -0.15
N PRO A 26 18.11 -0.75 -1.49
CA PRO A 26 19.33 -0.52 -2.26
C PRO A 26 19.96 0.85 -1.97
N ALA A 27 21.30 0.90 -2.03
CA ALA A 27 22.07 2.09 -1.62
C ALA A 27 21.89 3.30 -2.55
N ASP A 28 21.47 3.09 -3.79
CA ASP A 28 21.20 4.13 -4.82
C ASP A 28 19.86 4.85 -4.64
N ARG A 29 19.24 4.72 -3.46
CA ARG A 29 17.96 5.36 -3.15
C ARG A 29 18.09 6.87 -2.99
N SER A 30 17.04 7.56 -3.38
CA SER A 30 16.80 8.99 -3.12
C SER A 30 15.39 9.21 -2.58
N ALA A 31 15.12 10.42 -2.09
CA ALA A 31 13.79 10.80 -1.63
C ALA A 31 13.40 12.14 -2.26
N LEU A 32 12.16 12.21 -2.74
CA LEU A 32 11.56 13.40 -3.34
C LEU A 32 10.36 13.84 -2.50
N ASP A 33 10.19 15.14 -2.38
CA ASP A 33 9.02 15.76 -1.78
C ASP A 33 8.17 16.36 -2.90
N ILE A 34 7.04 15.72 -3.16
CA ILE A 34 6.16 16.03 -4.31
C ILE A 34 4.99 16.89 -3.83
N PRO A 35 4.87 18.15 -4.32
CA PRO A 35 3.71 18.98 -4.01
C PRO A 35 2.46 18.43 -4.69
N THR A 36 1.36 18.34 -3.93
CA THR A 36 0.05 17.91 -4.41
C THR A 36 -1.04 18.86 -3.90
N SER A 37 -2.26 18.69 -4.40
CA SER A 37 -3.43 19.48 -3.95
C SER A 37 -3.78 19.26 -2.46
N TYR A 38 -3.25 18.20 -1.82
CA TYR A 38 -3.49 17.89 -0.41
C TYR A 38 -2.33 18.25 0.52
N GLY A 39 -1.15 18.49 -0.03
CA GLY A 39 0.07 18.74 0.71
C GLY A 39 1.29 18.12 0.03
N THR A 40 2.32 17.80 0.80
CA THR A 40 3.57 17.25 0.27
C THR A 40 3.62 15.74 0.44
N VAL A 41 3.79 15.02 -0.66
CA VAL A 41 3.96 13.55 -0.65
C VAL A 41 5.44 13.20 -0.71
N ARG A 42 5.93 12.45 0.28
CA ARG A 42 7.25 11.84 0.24
C ARG A 42 7.22 10.63 -0.68
N VAL A 43 8.13 10.61 -1.66
CA VAL A 43 8.35 9.48 -2.57
C VAL A 43 9.79 9.00 -2.42
N ASN A 44 9.98 7.76 -2.00
CA ASN A 44 11.28 7.09 -2.01
C ASN A 44 11.50 6.48 -3.39
N VAL A 45 12.67 6.77 -3.98
CA VAL A 45 13.01 6.39 -5.36
C VAL A 45 14.29 5.54 -5.34
N THR A 46 14.32 4.47 -6.15
CA THR A 46 15.53 3.67 -6.39
C THR A 46 15.44 2.96 -7.74
N GLY A 47 16.57 2.50 -8.26
CA GLY A 47 16.70 1.87 -9.58
C GLY A 47 17.20 2.86 -10.65
N ALA A 48 17.59 2.31 -11.78
CA ALA A 48 18.20 3.06 -12.87
C ALA A 48 17.29 4.18 -13.40
N GLU A 49 17.87 5.33 -13.77
CA GLU A 49 17.09 6.49 -14.26
C GLU A 49 16.25 6.17 -15.51
N ASN A 50 16.72 5.27 -16.34
CA ASN A 50 16.03 4.79 -17.55
C ASN A 50 15.20 3.51 -17.32
N GLY A 51 15.05 3.05 -16.06
CA GLY A 51 14.19 1.90 -15.72
C GLY A 51 12.71 2.21 -15.94
N GLU A 52 11.92 1.18 -16.25
CA GLU A 52 10.47 1.34 -16.37
C GLU A 52 9.86 1.82 -15.04
N PRO A 53 8.97 2.82 -15.06
CA PRO A 53 8.39 3.32 -13.84
C PRO A 53 7.48 2.30 -13.14
N ALA A 54 7.70 2.09 -11.83
CA ALA A 54 6.82 1.32 -10.96
C ALA A 54 6.38 2.19 -9.78
N MET A 55 5.09 2.54 -9.72
CA MET A 55 4.50 3.30 -8.64
C MET A 55 3.95 2.36 -7.57
N LEU A 56 4.43 2.51 -6.34
CA LEU A 56 4.09 1.64 -5.21
C LEU A 56 3.25 2.37 -4.17
N PHE A 57 2.12 1.76 -3.82
CA PHE A 57 1.13 2.26 -2.84
C PHE A 57 1.04 1.31 -1.66
N HIS A 58 1.45 1.75 -0.48
CA HIS A 58 1.55 0.91 0.72
C HIS A 58 0.21 0.62 1.40
N ALA A 59 0.17 -0.42 2.24
CA ALA A 59 -0.96 -0.71 3.11
C ALA A 59 -1.15 0.39 4.16
N ALA A 60 -2.40 0.61 4.59
CA ALA A 60 -2.70 1.55 5.67
C ALA A 60 -1.82 1.28 6.90
N SER A 61 -1.33 2.35 7.52
CA SER A 61 -0.42 2.31 8.68
C SER A 61 0.96 1.69 8.44
N MET A 62 1.37 1.46 7.16
CA MET A 62 2.64 0.77 6.87
C MET A 62 3.75 1.64 6.29
N ALA A 63 3.46 2.75 5.66
CA ALA A 63 4.38 3.61 4.91
C ALA A 63 5.13 2.91 3.74
N SER A 64 5.77 3.71 2.89
CA SER A 64 6.54 3.21 1.74
C SER A 64 7.67 2.26 2.12
N VAL A 65 8.25 2.41 3.31
CA VAL A 65 9.33 1.54 3.81
C VAL A 65 8.92 0.07 3.91
N SER A 66 7.62 -0.24 3.97
CA SER A 66 7.13 -1.63 3.98
C SER A 66 7.42 -2.40 2.68
N TRP A 67 7.85 -1.72 1.64
CA TRP A 67 8.28 -2.32 0.38
C TRP A 67 9.73 -2.83 0.38
N ALA A 68 10.47 -2.67 1.49
CA ALA A 68 11.86 -3.09 1.59
C ALA A 68 12.12 -4.54 1.11
N PRO A 69 11.26 -5.55 1.37
CA PRO A 69 11.47 -6.90 0.88
C PRO A 69 11.27 -7.08 -0.64
N ASN A 70 10.68 -6.08 -1.31
CA ASN A 70 10.24 -6.20 -2.70
C ASN A 70 11.06 -5.33 -3.66
N VAL A 71 11.61 -4.23 -3.16
CA VAL A 71 12.26 -3.21 -4.00
C VAL A 71 13.44 -3.75 -4.80
N ALA A 72 14.33 -4.54 -4.17
CA ALA A 72 15.48 -5.11 -4.86
C ALA A 72 15.05 -5.98 -6.07
N GLY A 73 14.04 -6.83 -5.89
CA GLY A 73 13.53 -7.67 -6.98
C GLY A 73 12.90 -6.87 -8.13
N LEU A 74 12.25 -5.73 -7.84
CA LEU A 74 11.74 -4.84 -8.89
C LEU A 74 12.87 -4.13 -9.64
N VAL A 75 13.89 -3.66 -8.92
CA VAL A 75 15.08 -3.04 -9.54
C VAL A 75 15.83 -4.04 -10.42
N GLU A 76 16.03 -5.28 -9.95
CA GLU A 76 16.64 -6.37 -10.72
C GLU A 76 15.80 -6.74 -11.97
N ALA A 77 14.48 -6.56 -11.90
CA ALA A 77 13.57 -6.74 -13.04
C ALA A 77 13.58 -5.56 -14.03
N GLY A 78 14.38 -4.50 -13.79
CA GLY A 78 14.54 -3.36 -14.68
C GLY A 78 13.63 -2.16 -14.37
N TYR A 79 12.95 -2.17 -13.23
CA TYR A 79 12.05 -1.08 -12.83
C TYR A 79 12.77 0.03 -12.06
N ARG A 80 12.36 1.28 -12.33
CA ARG A 80 12.60 2.41 -11.44
C ARG A 80 11.42 2.53 -10.49
N VAL A 81 11.66 2.31 -9.21
CA VAL A 81 10.65 2.25 -8.16
C VAL A 81 10.38 3.62 -7.59
N PHE A 82 9.11 4.00 -7.51
CA PHE A 82 8.60 5.21 -6.88
C PHE A 82 7.60 4.82 -5.80
N ALA A 83 8.04 4.74 -4.55
CA ALA A 83 7.19 4.33 -3.43
C ALA A 83 6.75 5.55 -2.63
N ALA A 84 5.48 5.90 -2.76
CA ALA A 84 4.89 7.04 -2.07
C ALA A 84 4.48 6.69 -0.64
N ASP A 85 4.77 7.57 0.32
CA ASP A 85 4.06 7.60 1.60
C ASP A 85 2.68 8.21 1.37
N TYR A 86 1.62 7.46 1.64
CA TYR A 86 0.26 7.93 1.40
C TYR A 86 -0.06 9.12 2.32
N ILE A 87 -0.56 10.21 1.73
CA ILE A 87 -0.81 11.45 2.46
C ILE A 87 -1.87 11.27 3.56
N GLY A 88 -1.60 11.80 4.74
CA GLY A 88 -2.49 11.64 5.91
C GLY A 88 -2.31 10.34 6.68
N GLU A 89 -1.38 9.47 6.25
CA GLU A 89 -0.97 8.25 6.92
C GLU A 89 0.37 8.42 7.67
N ALA A 90 0.72 7.42 8.47
CA ALA A 90 2.05 7.37 9.09
C ALA A 90 3.14 7.27 8.02
N GLY A 91 4.11 8.17 8.08
CA GLY A 91 5.18 8.32 7.09
C GLY A 91 5.72 9.74 7.11
N ARG A 92 6.38 10.13 6.04
CA ARG A 92 7.03 11.45 5.89
C ARG A 92 6.25 12.42 5.00
N SER A 93 5.06 12.02 4.52
CA SER A 93 4.15 12.92 3.82
C SER A 93 3.43 13.85 4.80
N GLU A 94 3.16 15.08 4.37
CA GLU A 94 2.57 16.12 5.21
C GLU A 94 1.32 16.70 4.55
N LEU A 95 0.19 16.67 5.26
CA LEU A 95 -1.03 17.36 4.85
C LEU A 95 -0.89 18.87 5.05
N THR A 96 -1.39 19.67 4.12
CA THR A 96 -1.54 21.12 4.32
C THR A 96 -2.62 21.42 5.38
N ASP A 97 -3.70 20.64 5.38
CA ASP A 97 -4.80 20.68 6.34
C ASP A 97 -5.20 19.26 6.74
N LEU A 98 -5.22 18.96 8.03
CA LEU A 98 -5.59 17.64 8.56
C LEU A 98 -7.03 17.22 8.26
N GLY A 99 -7.91 18.17 7.95
CA GLY A 99 -9.31 17.95 7.57
C GLY A 99 -9.48 17.63 6.07
N VAL A 100 -8.46 17.90 5.26
CA VAL A 100 -8.53 17.82 3.78
C VAL A 100 -7.60 16.74 3.27
N TYR A 101 -8.15 15.60 2.87
CA TYR A 101 -7.42 14.45 2.33
C TYR A 101 -8.32 13.69 1.33
N PRO A 102 -7.77 12.87 0.42
CA PRO A 102 -8.56 12.14 -0.57
C PRO A 102 -9.57 11.21 0.09
N ARG A 103 -10.86 11.35 -0.25
CA ARG A 103 -11.97 10.57 0.35
C ARG A 103 -12.80 9.84 -0.67
N THR A 104 -12.98 10.43 -1.85
CA THR A 104 -13.76 9.83 -2.93
C THR A 104 -12.87 8.98 -3.84
N PRO A 105 -13.44 8.02 -4.60
CA PRO A 105 -12.69 7.23 -5.58
C PRO A 105 -11.88 8.09 -6.57
N SER A 106 -12.47 9.18 -7.06
CA SER A 106 -11.81 10.10 -8.00
C SER A 106 -10.66 10.86 -7.35
N GLU A 107 -10.82 11.36 -6.12
CA GLU A 107 -9.74 12.03 -5.38
C GLU A 107 -8.59 11.07 -5.07
N ILE A 108 -8.90 9.83 -4.68
CA ILE A 108 -7.90 8.81 -4.38
C ILE A 108 -7.09 8.47 -5.64
N GLY A 109 -7.76 8.27 -6.77
CA GLY A 109 -7.10 7.99 -8.04
C GLY A 109 -6.35 9.22 -8.58
N GLY A 110 -6.97 10.41 -8.48
CA GLY A 110 -6.38 11.67 -8.91
C GLY A 110 -5.07 12.00 -8.21
N LEU A 111 -4.92 11.67 -6.93
CA LEU A 111 -3.64 11.85 -6.22
C LEU A 111 -2.51 11.03 -6.88
N GLY A 112 -2.79 9.81 -7.36
CA GLY A 112 -1.82 9.03 -8.12
C GLY A 112 -1.39 9.73 -9.41
N GLY A 113 -2.36 10.34 -10.11
CA GLY A 113 -2.11 11.16 -11.30
C GLY A 113 -1.26 12.40 -11.00
N GLU A 114 -1.58 13.17 -9.95
CA GLU A 114 -0.79 14.33 -9.54
C GLU A 114 0.67 13.96 -9.22
N ILE A 115 0.90 12.84 -8.53
CA ILE A 115 2.26 12.34 -8.26
C ILE A 115 2.98 11.98 -9.56
N ALA A 116 2.32 11.27 -10.47
CA ALA A 116 2.88 10.90 -11.78
C ALA A 116 3.24 12.12 -12.62
N ASP A 117 2.37 13.14 -12.66
CA ASP A 117 2.62 14.40 -13.36
C ASP A 117 3.87 15.10 -12.86
N GLN A 118 4.01 15.24 -11.54
CA GLN A 118 5.16 15.91 -10.94
C GLN A 118 6.48 15.12 -11.13
N LEU A 119 6.39 13.80 -11.29
CA LEU A 119 7.53 12.93 -11.57
C LEU A 119 7.86 12.82 -13.07
N GLY A 120 7.02 13.37 -13.95
CA GLY A 120 7.16 13.23 -15.40
C GLY A 120 6.93 11.81 -15.90
N ILE A 121 6.06 11.05 -15.22
CA ILE A 121 5.75 9.65 -15.54
C ILE A 121 4.50 9.64 -16.43
N ASP A 122 4.66 9.33 -17.71
CA ASP A 122 3.56 9.20 -18.65
C ASP A 122 2.81 7.87 -18.47
N GLN A 123 3.53 6.79 -18.22
CA GLN A 123 2.97 5.48 -17.99
C GLN A 123 3.82 4.70 -16.96
N SER A 124 3.17 3.88 -16.12
CA SER A 124 3.84 3.07 -15.11
C SER A 124 3.10 1.75 -14.87
N VAL A 125 3.78 0.77 -14.28
CA VAL A 125 3.08 -0.28 -13.55
C VAL A 125 2.65 0.28 -12.19
N ALA A 126 1.45 -0.07 -11.71
CA ALA A 126 0.98 0.31 -10.39
C ALA A 126 0.91 -0.92 -9.48
N ILE A 127 1.58 -0.86 -8.33
CA ILE A 127 1.66 -1.96 -7.36
C ILE A 127 1.09 -1.47 -6.04
N GLY A 128 0.06 -2.14 -5.53
CA GLY A 128 -0.59 -1.70 -4.32
C GLY A 128 -0.91 -2.82 -3.33
N ALA A 129 -0.67 -2.56 -2.05
CA ALA A 129 -1.02 -3.47 -0.96
C ALA A 129 -2.19 -2.93 -0.14
N SER A 130 -3.20 -3.74 0.15
CA SER A 130 -4.34 -3.39 1.02
C SER A 130 -5.04 -2.09 0.59
N ALA A 131 -5.01 -1.04 1.42
CA ALA A 131 -5.52 0.30 1.09
C ALA A 131 -4.78 0.90 -0.12
N GLY A 132 -3.48 0.68 -0.23
CA GLY A 132 -2.70 1.04 -1.41
C GLY A 132 -3.12 0.29 -2.67
N GLY A 133 -3.59 -0.96 -2.54
CA GLY A 133 -4.19 -1.71 -3.63
C GLY A 133 -5.49 -1.05 -4.13
N HIS A 134 -6.32 -0.54 -3.20
CA HIS A 134 -7.47 0.28 -3.57
C HIS A 134 -7.06 1.59 -4.25
N ALA A 135 -5.99 2.25 -3.77
CA ALA A 135 -5.48 3.47 -4.40
C ALA A 135 -4.97 3.20 -5.83
N ALA A 136 -4.21 2.11 -6.05
CA ALA A 136 -3.75 1.69 -7.36
C ALA A 136 -4.90 1.37 -8.33
N LEU A 137 -5.95 0.68 -7.85
CA LEU A 137 -7.19 0.44 -8.61
C LEU A 137 -7.86 1.76 -9.03
N ARG A 138 -7.98 2.71 -8.11
CA ARG A 138 -8.62 4.00 -8.39
C ARG A 138 -7.77 4.87 -9.31
N TYR A 139 -6.44 4.80 -9.20
CA TYR A 139 -5.54 5.45 -10.13
C TYR A 139 -5.73 4.92 -11.57
N ALA A 140 -5.73 3.60 -11.75
CA ALA A 140 -6.00 2.99 -13.05
C ALA A 140 -7.38 3.33 -13.63
N GLN A 141 -8.41 3.52 -12.80
CA GLN A 141 -9.73 3.93 -13.25
C GLN A 141 -9.83 5.41 -13.64
N THR A 142 -9.16 6.28 -12.86
CA THR A 142 -9.23 7.73 -13.05
C THR A 142 -8.42 8.16 -14.26
N ASP A 143 -7.32 7.44 -14.53
CA ASP A 143 -6.41 7.72 -15.65
C ASP A 143 -5.97 6.42 -16.37
N PRO A 144 -6.86 5.82 -17.17
CA PRO A 144 -6.63 4.51 -17.77
C PRO A 144 -5.39 4.40 -18.67
N GLY A 145 -4.95 5.52 -19.27
CA GLY A 145 -3.76 5.54 -20.13
C GLY A 145 -2.43 5.48 -19.39
N ARG A 146 -2.44 5.75 -18.08
CA ARG A 146 -1.23 5.87 -17.28
C ARG A 146 -0.77 4.60 -16.59
N VAL A 147 -1.62 3.59 -16.54
CA VAL A 147 -1.28 2.32 -15.91
C VAL A 147 -1.21 1.24 -16.98
N SER A 148 -0.03 0.63 -17.15
CA SER A 148 0.18 -0.46 -18.10
C SER A 148 -0.22 -1.82 -17.51
N LYS A 149 0.06 -2.04 -16.24
CA LYS A 149 -0.27 -3.27 -15.48
C LYS A 149 -0.56 -2.94 -14.02
N LEU A 150 -1.39 -3.76 -13.39
CA LEU A 150 -1.70 -3.66 -11.95
C LEU A 150 -1.20 -4.90 -11.21
N VAL A 151 -0.55 -4.69 -10.06
CA VAL A 151 -0.28 -5.75 -9.08
C VAL A 151 -0.97 -5.39 -7.77
N LEU A 152 -1.81 -6.27 -7.28
CA LEU A 152 -2.68 -6.06 -6.12
C LEU A 152 -2.40 -7.12 -5.06
N LEU A 153 -1.94 -6.70 -3.89
CA LEU A 153 -1.51 -7.56 -2.80
C LEU A 153 -2.46 -7.42 -1.61
N GLY A 154 -3.36 -8.38 -1.41
CA GLY A 154 -4.42 -8.31 -0.42
C GLY A 154 -5.25 -7.01 -0.48
N PRO A 155 -5.73 -6.56 -1.66
CA PRO A 155 -6.27 -5.22 -1.83
C PRO A 155 -7.61 -5.03 -1.14
N MET A 156 -7.85 -3.85 -0.60
CA MET A 156 -9.21 -3.38 -0.33
C MET A 156 -9.92 -3.08 -1.67
N GLY A 157 -11.26 -3.17 -1.69
CA GLY A 157 -12.05 -2.79 -2.86
C GLY A 157 -12.42 -3.94 -3.81
N ILE A 158 -11.99 -5.17 -3.54
CA ILE A 158 -12.49 -6.36 -4.25
C ILE A 158 -13.75 -6.90 -3.56
N THR A 159 -13.76 -7.00 -2.25
CA THR A 159 -14.92 -7.40 -1.44
C THR A 159 -15.17 -6.38 -0.33
N PRO A 160 -16.40 -6.34 0.25
CA PRO A 160 -16.65 -5.51 1.43
C PRO A 160 -15.74 -5.90 2.60
N LEU A 161 -15.28 -4.89 3.33
CA LEU A 161 -14.54 -5.11 4.58
C LEU A 161 -15.45 -5.76 5.64
N GLY A 162 -14.89 -6.67 6.41
CA GLY A 162 -15.58 -7.28 7.54
C GLY A 162 -15.81 -6.27 8.67
N LEU A 163 -17.07 -6.07 9.08
CA LEU A 163 -17.41 -5.15 10.18
C LEU A 163 -16.60 -5.40 11.47
N PRO A 164 -16.37 -6.66 11.91
CA PRO A 164 -15.54 -6.93 13.09
C PRO A 164 -14.11 -6.41 12.96
N GLY A 165 -13.52 -6.51 11.77
CA GLY A 165 -12.19 -6.00 11.48
C GLY A 165 -12.11 -4.48 11.57
N VAL A 166 -13.07 -3.81 10.94
CA VAL A 166 -13.18 -2.33 11.00
C VAL A 166 -13.32 -1.86 12.44
N MET A 167 -14.23 -2.47 13.21
CA MET A 167 -14.44 -2.13 14.62
C MET A 167 -13.20 -2.36 15.47
N ARG A 168 -12.46 -3.44 15.22
CA ARG A 168 -11.21 -3.72 15.93
C ARG A 168 -10.15 -2.68 15.66
N MET A 169 -9.95 -2.31 14.39
CA MET A 169 -8.99 -1.28 14.00
C MET A 169 -9.35 0.08 14.60
N MET A 170 -10.62 0.47 14.54
CA MET A 170 -11.09 1.72 15.17
C MET A 170 -10.84 1.70 16.68
N THR A 171 -11.17 0.61 17.35
CA THR A 171 -11.02 0.51 18.81
C THR A 171 -9.56 0.64 19.24
N VAL A 172 -8.62 -0.02 18.57
CA VAL A 172 -7.20 0.07 18.93
C VAL A 172 -6.62 1.45 18.60
N SER A 173 -7.06 2.10 17.51
CA SER A 173 -6.60 3.45 17.16
C SER A 173 -7.10 4.51 18.14
N MET A 174 -8.33 4.38 18.61
CA MET A 174 -8.92 5.36 19.56
C MET A 174 -8.47 5.11 21.02
N PHE A 175 -8.31 3.86 21.41
CA PHE A 175 -7.99 3.44 22.77
C PHE A 175 -6.82 2.46 22.78
N PRO A 176 -5.60 2.88 22.40
CA PRO A 176 -4.44 2.01 22.36
C PRO A 176 -4.05 1.55 23.78
N SER A 177 -3.76 0.26 23.91
CA SER A 177 -3.07 -0.32 25.06
C SER A 177 -2.16 -1.43 24.54
N GLU A 178 -1.07 -1.73 25.24
CA GLU A 178 -0.10 -2.73 24.77
C GLU A 178 -0.75 -4.08 24.45
N SER A 179 -1.69 -4.52 25.29
CA SER A 179 -2.41 -5.79 25.06
C SER A 179 -3.34 -5.74 23.84
N ARG A 180 -3.97 -4.59 23.54
CA ARG A 180 -4.79 -4.42 22.34
C ARG A 180 -3.92 -4.31 21.09
N ILE A 181 -2.83 -3.57 21.16
CA ILE A 181 -1.86 -3.43 20.07
C ILE A 181 -1.33 -4.80 19.69
N ALA A 182 -0.78 -5.57 20.63
CA ALA A 182 -0.23 -6.89 20.38
C ALA A 182 -1.27 -7.90 19.82
N ARG A 183 -2.52 -7.87 20.31
CA ARG A 183 -3.60 -8.72 19.77
C ARG A 183 -4.03 -8.28 18.37
N THR A 184 -4.08 -6.98 18.12
CA THR A 184 -4.47 -6.46 16.80
C THR A 184 -3.39 -6.73 15.77
N GLN A 185 -2.13 -6.55 16.13
CA GLN A 185 -0.98 -6.88 15.29
C GLN A 185 -1.04 -8.35 14.84
N ARG A 186 -1.08 -9.31 15.79
CA ARG A 186 -1.16 -10.74 15.45
C ARG A 186 -2.35 -11.09 14.57
N TRP A 187 -3.50 -10.48 14.85
CA TRP A 187 -4.71 -10.72 14.08
C TRP A 187 -4.66 -10.11 12.67
N ALA A 188 -4.12 -8.88 12.54
CA ALA A 188 -4.12 -8.13 11.28
C ALA A 188 -3.02 -8.59 10.33
N ILE A 189 -1.78 -8.65 10.82
CA ILE A 189 -0.61 -8.84 9.97
C ILE A 189 0.14 -10.16 10.26
N GLY A 190 -0.38 -10.97 11.16
CA GLY A 190 0.25 -12.25 11.49
C GLY A 190 1.33 -12.15 12.57
N SER A 191 2.06 -13.22 12.75
CA SER A 191 3.12 -13.34 13.76
C SER A 191 4.34 -14.13 13.26
N SER A 192 4.47 -14.28 11.94
CA SER A 192 5.66 -14.90 11.37
C SER A 192 6.92 -14.07 11.67
N PRO A 193 8.12 -14.67 11.75
CA PRO A 193 9.35 -13.92 11.97
C PRO A 193 9.56 -12.79 10.96
N ALA A 194 9.21 -13.01 9.68
CA ALA A 194 9.33 -12.02 8.61
C ALA A 194 8.48 -10.76 8.86
N VAL A 195 7.32 -10.92 9.52
CA VAL A 195 6.40 -9.81 9.83
C VAL A 195 6.72 -9.18 11.18
N SER A 196 7.20 -9.95 12.16
CA SER A 196 7.36 -9.48 13.54
C SER A 196 8.38 -8.35 13.67
N ASP A 197 9.52 -8.44 13.00
CA ASP A 197 10.58 -7.43 12.98
C ASP A 197 11.08 -7.21 11.54
N PRO A 198 11.04 -5.96 11.03
CA PRO A 198 10.69 -4.71 11.72
C PRO A 198 9.23 -4.28 11.57
N TYR A 199 8.42 -4.98 10.76
CA TYR A 199 7.12 -4.46 10.30
C TYR A 199 6.04 -4.52 11.37
N GLY A 200 6.05 -5.56 12.21
CA GLY A 200 5.15 -5.67 13.36
C GLY A 200 5.43 -4.60 14.40
N GLU A 201 6.70 -4.33 14.66
CA GLU A 201 7.10 -3.24 15.55
C GLU A 201 6.76 -1.86 14.97
N TRP A 202 6.94 -1.66 13.65
CA TRP A 202 6.47 -0.47 12.96
C TRP A 202 4.97 -0.28 13.16
N PHE A 203 4.16 -1.29 12.85
CA PHE A 203 2.71 -1.23 12.99
C PHE A 203 2.28 -0.92 14.44
N ALA A 204 2.92 -1.55 15.41
CA ALA A 204 2.66 -1.29 16.83
C ALA A 204 3.00 0.16 17.19
N GLU A 205 4.13 0.69 16.70
CA GLU A 205 4.53 2.07 16.95
C GLU A 205 3.58 3.08 16.30
N VAL A 206 3.10 2.81 15.08
CA VAL A 206 2.07 3.63 14.44
C VAL A 206 0.80 3.70 15.30
N LEU A 207 0.33 2.58 15.85
CA LEU A 207 -0.83 2.56 16.74
C LEU A 207 -0.61 3.34 18.04
N ARG A 208 0.65 3.45 18.52
CA ARG A 208 1.01 4.30 19.67
C ARG A 208 1.12 5.78 19.29
N ALA A 209 1.73 6.06 18.16
CA ALA A 209 2.16 7.40 17.77
C ALA A 209 1.07 8.23 17.09
N VAL A 210 0.18 7.60 16.33
CA VAL A 210 -0.83 8.30 15.53
C VAL A 210 -2.10 8.55 16.34
N ALA A 211 -2.61 9.78 16.26
CA ALA A 211 -3.75 10.23 17.07
C ALA A 211 -5.12 9.84 16.51
N ALA A 212 -5.18 9.41 15.25
CA ALA A 212 -6.43 9.15 14.55
C ALA A 212 -6.37 7.81 13.75
N PRO A 213 -7.52 7.22 13.41
CA PRO A 213 -7.58 6.11 12.47
C PRO A 213 -6.97 6.48 11.10
N PRO A 214 -6.53 5.48 10.32
CA PRO A 214 -6.01 5.70 8.96
C PRO A 214 -6.94 6.54 8.10
N ARG A 215 -6.38 7.50 7.36
CA ARG A 215 -7.10 8.39 6.44
C ARG A 215 -7.14 7.85 5.00
N VAL A 216 -7.51 6.60 4.85
CA VAL A 216 -7.51 5.90 3.55
C VAL A 216 -8.83 6.00 2.77
N GLY A 217 -9.72 6.89 3.17
CA GLY A 217 -11.06 6.99 2.63
C GLY A 217 -11.94 5.79 3.05
N ARG A 218 -13.10 5.63 2.39
CA ARG A 218 -13.97 4.47 2.58
C ARG A 218 -13.87 3.57 1.35
N PRO A 219 -13.08 2.50 1.38
CA PRO A 219 -12.92 1.62 0.24
C PRO A 219 -14.25 0.90 -0.03
N LYS A 220 -14.94 1.32 -1.09
CA LYS A 220 -16.09 0.60 -1.61
C LYS A 220 -15.59 -0.45 -2.61
N PRO A 221 -16.12 -1.67 -2.58
CA PRO A 221 -15.85 -2.65 -3.63
C PRO A 221 -16.20 -2.07 -5.00
N LEU A 222 -15.33 -2.34 -5.98
CA LEU A 222 -15.65 -2.03 -7.37
C LEU A 222 -16.89 -2.81 -7.80
N THR A 223 -17.75 -2.20 -8.58
CA THR A 223 -18.84 -2.92 -9.26
C THR A 223 -18.28 -3.88 -10.31
N ALA A 224 -19.10 -4.75 -10.87
CA ALA A 224 -18.68 -5.61 -11.97
C ALA A 224 -18.29 -4.79 -13.21
N ASP A 225 -19.05 -3.73 -13.50
CA ASP A 225 -18.76 -2.84 -14.63
C ASP A 225 -17.44 -2.07 -14.44
N GLU A 226 -17.19 -1.56 -13.21
CA GLU A 226 -15.92 -0.92 -12.87
C GLU A 226 -14.72 -1.88 -13.00
N MET A 227 -14.86 -3.15 -12.62
CA MET A 227 -13.82 -4.16 -12.79
C MET A 227 -13.62 -4.52 -14.27
N ALA A 228 -14.68 -4.68 -15.03
CA ALA A 228 -14.61 -4.96 -16.47
C ALA A 228 -13.99 -3.80 -17.27
N ALA A 229 -14.20 -2.55 -16.80
CA ALA A 229 -13.63 -1.36 -17.42
C ALA A 229 -12.11 -1.19 -17.17
N LEU A 230 -11.51 -1.95 -16.23
CA LEU A 230 -10.06 -2.00 -16.05
C LEU A 230 -9.44 -2.77 -17.21
N GLY A 231 -9.11 -2.09 -18.30
CA GLY A 231 -8.61 -2.67 -19.53
C GLY A 231 -7.15 -3.16 -19.51
N VAL A 232 -6.52 -3.18 -18.32
CA VAL A 232 -5.11 -3.56 -18.14
C VAL A 232 -4.98 -4.95 -17.52
N PRO A 233 -3.88 -5.69 -17.77
CA PRO A 233 -3.58 -6.93 -17.07
C PRO A 233 -3.43 -6.68 -15.56
N ILE A 234 -3.99 -7.58 -14.74
CA ILE A 234 -3.98 -7.48 -13.27
C ILE A 234 -3.47 -8.78 -12.67
N LEU A 235 -2.47 -8.70 -11.80
CA LEU A 235 -2.08 -9.79 -10.90
C LEU A 235 -2.67 -9.51 -9.50
N LEU A 236 -3.51 -10.40 -9.02
CA LEU A 236 -4.10 -10.35 -7.69
C LEU A 236 -3.50 -11.46 -6.81
N ILE A 237 -2.77 -11.09 -5.76
CA ILE A 237 -2.24 -12.04 -4.77
C ILE A 237 -2.96 -11.85 -3.44
N LEU A 238 -3.51 -12.93 -2.91
CA LEU A 238 -4.29 -12.95 -1.67
C LEU A 238 -3.65 -13.89 -0.64
N GLY A 239 -3.64 -13.50 0.63
CA GLY A 239 -3.33 -14.38 1.74
C GLY A 239 -4.56 -15.20 2.13
N ASP A 240 -4.44 -16.54 2.27
CA ASP A 240 -5.54 -17.41 2.69
C ASP A 240 -5.98 -17.17 4.15
N GLY A 241 -5.08 -16.64 4.99
CA GLY A 241 -5.32 -16.24 6.37
C GLY A 241 -5.61 -14.76 6.59
N ASP A 242 -5.90 -13.99 5.53
CA ASP A 242 -6.17 -12.56 5.64
C ASP A 242 -7.52 -12.29 6.32
N ASN A 243 -7.46 -11.65 7.49
CA ASN A 243 -8.63 -11.31 8.30
C ASN A 243 -9.10 -9.85 8.12
N LEU A 244 -8.36 -9.02 7.37
CA LEU A 244 -8.64 -7.58 7.23
C LEU A 244 -9.56 -7.26 6.06
N VAL A 245 -9.30 -7.85 4.89
CA VAL A 245 -9.99 -7.48 3.65
C VAL A 245 -11.21 -8.35 3.32
N GLY A 246 -11.71 -9.09 4.28
CA GLY A 246 -12.88 -9.97 4.12
C GLY A 246 -12.49 -11.42 3.81
N ASP A 247 -13.35 -12.14 3.07
CA ASP A 247 -13.12 -13.55 2.71
C ASP A 247 -12.21 -13.64 1.46
N PRO A 248 -10.95 -14.12 1.59
CA PRO A 248 -10.03 -14.25 0.47
C PRO A 248 -10.57 -15.18 -0.63
N GLY A 249 -11.25 -16.27 -0.26
CA GLY A 249 -11.85 -17.19 -1.22
C GLY A 249 -12.96 -16.53 -2.05
N ARG A 250 -13.78 -15.67 -1.43
CA ARG A 250 -14.79 -14.88 -2.14
C ARG A 250 -14.14 -13.85 -3.07
N ALA A 251 -13.07 -13.20 -2.61
CA ALA A 251 -12.32 -12.25 -3.42
C ALA A 251 -11.72 -12.92 -4.65
N ALA A 252 -11.08 -14.08 -4.46
CA ALA A 252 -10.51 -14.88 -5.54
C ALA A 252 -11.55 -15.29 -6.59
N ARG A 253 -12.68 -15.86 -6.15
CA ARG A 253 -13.77 -16.26 -7.06
C ARG A 253 -14.35 -15.08 -7.83
N ARG A 254 -14.48 -13.92 -7.17
CA ARG A 254 -14.99 -12.72 -7.83
C ARG A 254 -14.02 -12.22 -8.89
N ALA A 255 -12.74 -12.15 -8.58
CA ALA A 255 -11.70 -11.67 -9.49
C ALA A 255 -11.50 -12.61 -10.68
N ALA A 256 -11.52 -13.93 -10.47
CA ALA A 256 -11.37 -14.94 -11.51
C ALA A 256 -12.49 -14.92 -12.58
N ALA A 257 -13.58 -14.19 -12.36
CA ALA A 257 -14.62 -13.98 -13.37
C ALA A 257 -14.20 -12.98 -14.48
N PHE A 258 -13.07 -12.28 -14.32
CA PHE A 258 -12.56 -11.30 -15.29
C PHE A 258 -11.30 -11.84 -15.98
N PRO A 259 -11.29 -11.90 -17.33
CA PRO A 259 -10.23 -12.59 -18.08
C PRO A 259 -8.85 -11.90 -18.02
N ASN A 260 -8.83 -10.62 -17.67
CA ASN A 260 -7.59 -9.83 -17.48
C ASN A 260 -7.01 -9.91 -16.07
N ILE A 261 -7.58 -10.72 -15.18
CA ILE A 261 -7.14 -10.85 -13.78
C ILE A 261 -6.58 -12.26 -13.54
N GLU A 262 -5.29 -12.33 -13.30
CA GLU A 262 -4.65 -13.52 -12.74
C GLU A 262 -4.76 -13.51 -11.21
N VAL A 263 -5.17 -14.63 -10.63
CA VAL A 263 -5.35 -14.75 -9.18
C VAL A 263 -4.41 -15.81 -8.62
N ASP A 264 -3.60 -15.41 -7.63
CA ASP A 264 -2.79 -16.32 -6.82
C ASP A 264 -3.22 -16.22 -5.34
N VAL A 265 -3.36 -17.38 -4.68
CA VAL A 265 -3.67 -17.46 -3.24
C VAL A 265 -2.48 -18.11 -2.55
N VAL A 266 -1.92 -17.41 -1.59
CA VAL A 266 -0.72 -17.85 -0.87
C VAL A 266 -1.03 -18.07 0.62
N ARG A 267 -0.28 -18.96 1.26
CA ARG A 267 -0.39 -19.17 2.71
C ARG A 267 0.23 -18.00 3.47
N SER A 268 -0.59 -17.01 3.80
CA SER A 268 -0.14 -15.75 4.44
C SER A 268 -1.30 -15.09 5.18
N ALA A 269 -0.96 -14.27 6.18
CA ALA A 269 -1.86 -13.26 6.70
C ALA A 269 -1.98 -12.08 5.71
N HIS A 270 -2.29 -10.87 6.20
CA HIS A 270 -2.60 -9.71 5.35
C HIS A 270 -1.40 -9.13 4.58
N LEU A 271 -0.21 -9.09 5.18
CA LEU A 271 0.98 -8.51 4.54
C LEU A 271 1.71 -9.53 3.67
N VAL A 272 1.08 -9.97 2.58
CA VAL A 272 1.62 -11.01 1.68
C VAL A 272 2.99 -10.62 1.09
N ASN A 273 3.20 -9.34 0.80
CA ASN A 273 4.46 -8.80 0.26
C ASN A 273 5.63 -8.88 1.24
N VAL A 274 5.35 -8.99 2.54
CA VAL A 274 6.34 -9.14 3.61
C VAL A 274 6.50 -10.61 3.99
N GLU A 275 5.38 -11.29 4.28
CA GLU A 275 5.39 -12.65 4.81
C GLU A 275 5.83 -13.68 3.79
N GLN A 276 5.51 -13.45 2.51
CA GLN A 276 5.85 -14.32 1.38
C GLN A 276 6.67 -13.57 0.32
N ALA A 277 7.60 -12.71 0.76
CA ALA A 277 8.32 -11.79 -0.10
C ALA A 277 8.98 -12.47 -1.32
N GLU A 278 9.67 -13.58 -1.11
CA GLU A 278 10.35 -14.33 -2.19
C GLU A 278 9.34 -14.82 -3.25
N ARG A 279 8.24 -15.45 -2.81
CA ARG A 279 7.19 -15.94 -3.71
C ARG A 279 6.49 -14.79 -4.44
N VAL A 280 6.16 -13.71 -3.72
CA VAL A 280 5.50 -12.53 -4.28
C VAL A 280 6.41 -11.86 -5.30
N ASN A 281 7.71 -11.69 -4.99
CA ASN A 281 8.68 -11.11 -5.93
C ASN A 281 8.82 -11.96 -7.20
N GLY A 282 8.88 -13.29 -7.07
CA GLY A 282 8.93 -14.20 -8.22
C GLY A 282 7.69 -14.07 -9.12
N ARG A 283 6.49 -14.04 -8.49
CA ARG A 283 5.23 -13.87 -9.25
C ARG A 283 5.10 -12.50 -9.90
N MET A 284 5.49 -11.44 -9.20
CA MET A 284 5.53 -10.08 -9.78
C MET A 284 6.48 -10.04 -10.99
N ALA A 285 7.70 -10.56 -10.84
CA ALA A 285 8.69 -10.55 -11.91
C ALA A 285 8.25 -11.38 -13.14
N GLU A 286 7.55 -12.49 -12.95
CA GLU A 286 6.96 -13.29 -14.03
C GLU A 286 5.86 -12.48 -14.74
N PHE A 287 4.88 -11.98 -14.01
CA PHE A 287 3.75 -11.24 -14.56
C PHE A 287 4.17 -9.95 -15.28
N LEU A 288 5.12 -9.22 -14.70
CA LEU A 288 5.57 -7.94 -15.25
C LEU A 288 6.38 -8.11 -16.55
N ARG A 289 7.03 -9.25 -16.76
CA ARG A 289 7.75 -9.57 -18.02
C ARG A 289 6.85 -10.05 -19.16
N MET A 290 5.63 -10.46 -18.88
CA MET A 290 4.70 -10.87 -19.94
C MET A 290 4.39 -9.67 -20.84
N GLU A 291 4.48 -9.84 -22.17
CA GLU A 291 3.98 -8.84 -23.11
C GLU A 291 2.45 -8.77 -22.96
N GLY A 292 1.90 -7.56 -22.87
CA GLY A 292 0.48 -7.31 -22.68
C GLY A 292 -0.33 -7.43 -23.96
#